data_b445be5aeabe16e4ac1632bd43df0513
#
_entry.id   b445be5aeabe16e4ac1632bd43df0513
#
_cell.length_a   1.000
_cell.length_b   1.000
_cell.length_c   1.000
_cell.angle_alpha   90.00
_cell.angle_beta   90.00
_cell.angle_gamma   90.00
#
_symmetry.space_group_name_H-M   'P 1'
#
loop_
_entity.id
_entity.type
_entity.pdbx_description
1 polymer ?
#
loop_
_entity_poly.entity_id
_entity_poly.type
_entity_poly.pdbx_seq_one_letter_code
_entity_poly.pdbx_strand_id
1 'polypeptide(L)'
;MPFYEKIKIKWEDLTSIYKRFPILKERLNQAAATLSGGEQQMPAMGRALMSRPRLLLLDEPSMGLAPIFIKEIFQIIQEIQSQGTTVLLIEQNAKMALQVADRAYVLENGKIVLSGTGNDLLASD
;
A
#
# COMPACT_ATOMS: atom_id res chain seq x y z
N MET A 1 -17.91 -20.30 12.11
CA MET A 1 -17.08 -20.54 10.91
C MET A 1 -15.63 -20.20 11.19
N PRO A 2 -14.72 -21.15 11.03
CA PRO A 2 -13.32 -20.89 11.30
C PRO A 2 -12.81 -19.73 10.43
N PHE A 3 -11.91 -18.94 10.99
CA PHE A 3 -11.37 -17.75 10.32
C PHE A 3 -10.75 -18.07 8.95
N TYR A 4 -10.06 -19.19 8.83
CA TYR A 4 -9.41 -19.57 7.58
C TYR A 4 -10.40 -19.92 6.45
N GLU A 5 -11.62 -20.31 6.76
CA GLU A 5 -12.63 -20.56 5.72
C GLU A 5 -13.12 -19.27 5.07
N LYS A 6 -13.02 -18.14 5.78
CA LYS A 6 -13.34 -16.82 5.24
C LYS A 6 -12.24 -16.30 4.30
N ILE A 7 -11.06 -16.90 4.38
CA ILE A 7 -9.90 -16.50 3.57
C ILE A 7 -9.70 -17.49 2.42
N LYS A 8 -10.77 -18.15 1.98
CA LYS A 8 -10.67 -19.06 0.85
C LYS A 8 -10.31 -18.24 -0.38
N ILE A 9 -9.06 -18.40 -0.80
CA ILE A 9 -8.52 -17.74 -1.99
C ILE A 9 -9.21 -18.34 -3.20
N LYS A 10 -10.02 -17.53 -3.87
CA LYS A 10 -10.56 -17.92 -5.16
C LYS A 10 -9.52 -17.62 -6.23
N TRP A 11 -9.26 -18.58 -7.10
CA TRP A 11 -8.36 -18.37 -8.23
C TRP A 11 -8.74 -17.12 -9.05
N GLU A 12 -10.03 -16.85 -9.15
CA GLU A 12 -10.56 -15.67 -9.83
C GLU A 12 -10.06 -14.37 -9.20
N ASP A 13 -10.03 -14.31 -7.87
CA ASP A 13 -9.55 -13.13 -7.14
C ASP A 13 -8.05 -12.96 -7.33
N LEU A 14 -7.29 -14.04 -7.26
CA LEU A 14 -5.85 -14.02 -7.47
C LEU A 14 -5.51 -13.58 -8.91
N THR A 15 -6.18 -14.15 -9.89
CA THR A 15 -6.02 -13.78 -11.31
C THR A 15 -6.36 -12.32 -11.53
N SER A 16 -7.42 -11.83 -10.93
CA SER A 16 -7.82 -10.43 -11.01
C SER A 16 -6.75 -9.51 -10.43
N ILE A 17 -6.19 -9.86 -9.28
CA ILE A 17 -5.13 -9.07 -8.64
C ILE A 17 -3.87 -9.07 -9.52
N TYR A 18 -3.46 -10.21 -10.04
CA TYR A 18 -2.31 -10.30 -10.92
C TYR A 18 -2.50 -9.50 -12.22
N LYS A 19 -3.72 -9.47 -12.73
CA LYS A 19 -4.04 -8.69 -13.93
C LYS A 19 -3.97 -7.18 -13.65
N ARG A 20 -4.44 -6.76 -12.47
CA ARG A 20 -4.40 -5.35 -12.05
C ARG A 20 -3.00 -4.90 -11.65
N PHE A 21 -2.23 -5.78 -11.05
CA PHE A 21 -0.92 -5.49 -10.50
C PHE A 21 0.09 -6.54 -10.98
N PRO A 22 0.53 -6.46 -12.24
CA PRO A 22 1.48 -7.43 -12.79
C PRO A 22 2.76 -7.56 -11.98
N ILE A 23 3.19 -6.47 -11.35
CA ILE A 23 4.39 -6.46 -10.51
C ILE A 23 4.24 -7.39 -9.30
N LEU A 24 3.04 -7.54 -8.78
CA LEU A 24 2.79 -8.45 -7.66
C LEU A 24 2.99 -9.91 -8.07
N LYS A 25 2.56 -10.28 -9.27
CA LYS A 25 2.79 -11.62 -9.80
C LYS A 25 4.28 -11.91 -9.94
N GLU A 26 5.01 -10.98 -10.51
CA GLU A 26 6.44 -11.10 -10.70
C GLU A 26 7.17 -11.24 -9.37
N ARG A 27 6.83 -10.41 -8.38
CA ARG A 27 7.46 -10.44 -7.07
C ARG A 27 7.07 -11.67 -6.24
N LEU A 28 5.84 -12.15 -6.36
CA LEU A 28 5.41 -13.36 -5.67
C LEU A 28 6.12 -14.61 -6.18
N ASN A 29 6.47 -14.63 -7.47
CA ASN A 29 7.22 -15.73 -8.07
C ASN A 29 8.70 -15.70 -7.70
N GLN A 30 9.23 -14.56 -7.31
CA GLN A 30 10.55 -14.46 -6.70
C GLN A 30 10.42 -14.97 -5.27
N ALA A 31 10.84 -16.21 -5.04
CA ALA A 31 10.64 -16.91 -3.79
C ALA A 31 10.86 -16.03 -2.56
N ALA A 32 9.91 -16.05 -1.64
CA ALA A 32 9.96 -15.24 -0.43
C ALA A 32 11.27 -15.43 0.36
N ALA A 33 11.94 -16.57 0.20
CA ALA A 33 13.20 -16.88 0.85
C ALA A 33 14.38 -16.00 0.37
N THR A 34 14.28 -15.39 -0.82
CA THR A 34 15.35 -14.59 -1.40
C THR A 34 15.07 -13.09 -1.29
N LEU A 35 13.90 -12.70 -0.78
CA LEU A 35 13.52 -11.30 -0.68
C LEU A 35 14.03 -10.68 0.63
N SER A 36 14.51 -9.45 0.55
CA SER A 36 14.79 -8.67 1.75
C SER A 36 13.49 -8.33 2.47
N GLY A 37 13.58 -7.92 3.75
CA GLY A 37 12.42 -7.54 4.54
C GLY A 37 11.54 -6.49 3.87
N GLY A 38 12.15 -5.52 3.16
CA GLY A 38 11.42 -4.49 2.44
C GLY A 38 10.66 -5.02 1.23
N GLU A 39 11.24 -5.97 0.50
CA GLU A 39 10.62 -6.55 -0.68
C GLU A 39 9.42 -7.43 -0.33
N GLN A 40 9.27 -7.84 0.92
CA GLN A 40 8.10 -8.59 1.38
C GLN A 40 6.83 -7.76 1.44
N GLN A 41 6.92 -6.44 1.33
CA GLN A 41 5.75 -5.55 1.37
C GLN A 41 4.78 -5.82 0.21
N MET A 42 5.28 -6.08 -0.98
CA MET A 42 4.41 -6.34 -2.14
C MET A 42 3.58 -7.62 -1.99
N PRO A 43 4.17 -8.76 -1.58
CA PRO A 43 3.38 -9.94 -1.28
C PRO A 43 2.35 -9.72 -0.18
N ALA A 44 2.70 -8.96 0.86
CA ALA A 44 1.78 -8.63 1.94
C ALA A 44 0.59 -7.81 1.44
N MET A 45 0.83 -6.82 0.58
CA MET A 45 -0.23 -6.03 -0.06
C MET A 45 -1.13 -6.90 -0.93
N GLY A 46 -0.53 -7.80 -1.72
CA GLY A 46 -1.29 -8.72 -2.56
C GLY A 46 -2.22 -9.60 -1.73
N ARG A 47 -1.73 -10.14 -0.63
CA ARG A 47 -2.55 -10.96 0.28
C ARG A 47 -3.68 -10.14 0.90
N ALA A 48 -3.41 -8.92 1.32
CA ALA A 48 -4.43 -8.05 1.88
C ALA A 48 -5.53 -7.74 0.84
N LEU A 49 -5.15 -7.50 -0.41
CA LEU A 49 -6.08 -7.20 -1.49
C LEU A 49 -6.98 -8.37 -1.86
N MET A 50 -6.54 -9.60 -1.61
CA MET A 50 -7.34 -10.78 -1.91
C MET A 50 -8.63 -10.86 -1.09
N SER A 51 -8.70 -10.19 0.06
CA SER A 51 -9.92 -10.11 0.86
C SER A 51 -10.92 -9.08 0.34
N ARG A 52 -10.60 -8.36 -0.74
CA ARG A 52 -11.40 -7.26 -1.31
C ARG A 52 -11.80 -6.25 -0.25
N PRO A 53 -10.85 -5.62 0.42
CA PRO A 53 -11.14 -4.72 1.53
C PRO A 53 -11.75 -3.41 1.04
N ARG A 54 -12.61 -2.81 1.88
CA ARG A 54 -13.06 -1.43 1.68
C ARG A 54 -12.03 -0.44 2.21
N LEU A 55 -11.30 -0.85 3.22
CA LEU A 55 -10.26 -0.06 3.87
C LEU A 55 -8.99 -0.88 3.98
N LEU A 56 -7.91 -0.35 3.45
CA LEU A 56 -6.58 -0.95 3.55
C LEU A 56 -5.71 -0.07 4.44
N LEU A 57 -5.13 -0.68 5.46
CA LEU A 57 -4.20 -0.01 6.37
C LEU A 57 -2.78 -0.38 6.01
N LEU A 58 -1.96 0.63 5.72
CA LEU A 58 -0.55 0.46 5.38
C LEU A 58 0.31 1.25 6.34
N ASP A 59 1.17 0.56 7.07
CA ASP A 59 2.05 1.15 8.06
C ASP A 59 3.49 1.17 7.52
N GLU A 60 3.94 2.34 7.13
CA GLU A 60 5.28 2.60 6.61
C GLU A 60 5.71 1.62 5.51
N PRO A 61 4.90 1.45 4.44
CA PRO A 61 5.17 0.42 3.42
C PRO A 61 6.45 0.67 2.63
N SER A 62 6.98 1.89 2.62
CA SER A 62 8.22 2.20 1.89
C SER A 62 9.48 2.06 2.74
N MET A 63 9.35 1.78 4.04
CA MET A 63 10.50 1.71 4.95
C MET A 63 11.48 0.63 4.52
N GLY A 64 12.75 1.00 4.39
CA GLY A 64 13.82 0.07 4.04
C GLY A 64 13.89 -0.31 2.57
N LEU A 65 13.02 0.25 1.72
CA LEU A 65 13.03 -0.06 0.29
C LEU A 65 14.03 0.79 -0.49
N ALA A 66 14.58 0.20 -1.55
CA ALA A 66 15.35 0.96 -2.53
C ALA A 66 14.43 1.94 -3.29
N PRO A 67 14.95 3.09 -3.79
CA PRO A 67 14.13 4.11 -4.43
C PRO A 67 13.23 3.61 -5.56
N ILE A 68 13.68 2.64 -6.34
CA ILE A 68 12.87 2.09 -7.43
C ILE A 68 11.63 1.36 -6.89
N PHE A 69 11.78 0.64 -5.78
CA PHE A 69 10.67 -0.07 -5.15
C PHE A 69 9.72 0.88 -4.44
N ILE A 70 10.22 2.00 -3.91
CA ILE A 70 9.38 3.04 -3.32
C ILE A 70 8.39 3.57 -4.37
N LYS A 71 8.87 3.88 -5.57
CA LYS A 71 7.99 4.33 -6.66
C LYS A 71 6.94 3.29 -7.01
N GLU A 72 7.34 2.03 -7.11
CA GLU A 72 6.42 0.93 -7.42
C GLU A 72 5.33 0.80 -6.36
N ILE A 73 5.69 0.87 -5.09
CA ILE A 73 4.74 0.79 -3.97
C ILE A 73 3.71 1.93 -4.06
N PHE A 74 4.15 3.17 -4.28
CA PHE A 74 3.23 4.30 -4.35
C PHE A 74 2.36 4.26 -5.60
N GLN A 75 2.85 3.74 -6.71
CA GLN A 75 2.02 3.50 -7.90
C GLN A 75 0.92 2.49 -7.61
N ILE A 76 1.24 1.41 -6.91
CA ILE A 76 0.27 0.39 -6.51
C ILE A 76 -0.78 1.01 -5.58
N ILE A 77 -0.36 1.83 -4.62
CA ILE A 77 -1.29 2.51 -3.71
C ILE A 77 -2.27 3.39 -4.48
N GLN A 78 -1.79 4.14 -5.47
CA GLN A 78 -2.66 4.96 -6.32
C GLN A 78 -3.68 4.12 -7.10
N GLU A 79 -3.24 2.99 -7.64
CA GLU A 79 -4.13 2.09 -8.38
C GLU A 79 -5.19 1.47 -7.47
N ILE A 80 -4.81 1.06 -6.26
CA ILE A 80 -5.73 0.53 -5.26
C ILE A 80 -6.82 1.57 -4.95
N GLN A 81 -6.41 2.80 -4.72
CA GLN A 81 -7.31 3.90 -4.43
C GLN A 81 -8.24 4.18 -5.62
N SER A 82 -7.71 4.19 -6.84
CA SER A 82 -8.49 4.45 -8.04
C SER A 82 -9.57 3.41 -8.28
N GLN A 83 -9.43 2.22 -7.73
CA GLN A 83 -10.39 1.14 -7.86
C GLN A 83 -11.44 1.13 -6.73
N GLY A 84 -11.44 2.14 -5.89
CA GLY A 84 -12.47 2.34 -4.88
C GLY A 84 -12.14 1.88 -3.48
N THR A 85 -10.93 1.40 -3.23
CA THR A 85 -10.48 1.05 -1.89
C THR A 85 -9.99 2.30 -1.17
N THR A 86 -10.49 2.55 0.04
CA THR A 86 -9.96 3.60 0.90
C THR A 86 -8.66 3.11 1.51
N VAL A 87 -7.62 3.94 1.44
CA VAL A 87 -6.30 3.60 2.00
C VAL A 87 -5.97 4.56 3.12
N LEU A 88 -5.67 4.02 4.30
CA LEU A 88 -5.05 4.77 5.38
C LEU A 88 -3.56 4.45 5.37
N LEU A 89 -2.76 5.45 5.04
CA LEU A 89 -1.33 5.31 4.86
C LEU A 89 -0.58 6.04 5.97
N ILE A 90 0.29 5.33 6.66
CA ILE A 90 1.21 5.92 7.64
C ILE A 90 2.59 5.90 6.99
N GLU A 91 3.19 7.07 6.81
CA GLU A 91 4.45 7.21 6.10
C GLU A 91 5.32 8.31 6.67
N GLN A 92 6.64 8.05 6.71
CA GLN A 92 7.64 9.07 7.02
C GLN A 92 8.12 9.79 5.76
N ASN A 93 7.98 9.16 4.59
CA ASN A 93 8.29 9.77 3.31
C ASN A 93 7.17 10.75 2.93
N ALA A 94 7.21 11.93 3.54
CA ALA A 94 6.13 12.91 3.46
C ALA A 94 5.86 13.34 2.03
N LYS A 95 6.90 13.59 1.25
CA LYS A 95 6.73 14.06 -0.13
C LYS A 95 5.94 13.06 -0.97
N MET A 96 6.31 11.79 -0.92
CA MET A 96 5.63 10.75 -1.68
C MET A 96 4.20 10.53 -1.16
N ALA A 97 4.02 10.50 0.16
CA ALA A 97 2.71 10.32 0.76
C ALA A 97 1.76 11.45 0.36
N LEU A 98 2.21 12.70 0.41
CA LEU A 98 1.39 13.85 0.06
C LEU A 98 1.03 13.89 -1.42
N GLN A 99 1.89 13.38 -2.28
CA GLN A 99 1.60 13.30 -3.72
C GLN A 99 0.43 12.38 -4.04
N VAL A 100 0.21 11.35 -3.22
CA VAL A 100 -0.85 10.35 -3.46
C VAL A 100 -2.07 10.54 -2.57
N ALA A 101 -1.95 11.34 -1.52
CA ALA A 101 -3.03 11.51 -0.54
C ALA A 101 -4.08 12.50 -1.02
N ASP A 102 -5.35 12.15 -0.83
CA ASP A 102 -6.45 13.11 -0.97
C ASP A 102 -6.47 14.05 0.24
N ARG A 103 -6.29 13.47 1.43
CA ARG A 103 -6.24 14.22 2.68
C ARG A 103 -5.12 13.69 3.55
N ALA A 104 -4.43 14.59 4.25
CA ALA A 104 -3.30 14.23 5.07
C ALA A 104 -3.33 14.92 6.42
N TYR A 105 -2.73 14.27 7.39
CA TYR A 105 -2.56 14.75 8.75
C TYR A 105 -1.10 14.60 9.14
N VAL A 106 -0.49 15.67 9.63
CA VAL A 106 0.89 15.63 10.12
C VAL A 106 0.84 15.49 11.63
N LEU A 107 1.50 14.45 12.13
CA LEU A 107 1.59 14.17 13.56
C LEU A 107 2.98 14.55 14.08
N GLU A 108 2.99 15.19 15.25
CA GLU A 108 4.20 15.51 15.99
C GLU A 108 3.93 15.23 17.46
N ASN A 109 4.74 14.35 18.04
CA ASN A 109 4.60 13.93 19.45
C ASN A 109 3.18 13.48 19.79
N GLY A 110 2.57 12.70 18.90
CA GLY A 110 1.23 12.14 19.11
C GLY A 110 0.08 13.11 18.89
N LYS A 111 0.35 14.32 18.40
CA LYS A 111 -0.67 15.34 18.14
C LYS A 111 -0.69 15.74 16.68
N ILE A 112 -1.88 15.98 16.14
CA ILE A 112 -2.04 16.51 14.79
C ILE A 112 -1.68 18.00 14.81
N VAL A 113 -0.63 18.37 14.08
CA VAL A 113 -0.16 19.76 14.01
C VAL A 113 -0.56 20.45 12.70
N LEU A 114 -0.79 19.67 11.64
CA LEU A 114 -1.25 20.17 10.34
C LEU A 114 -2.25 19.19 9.75
N SER A 115 -3.22 19.70 9.01
CA SER A 115 -4.13 18.88 8.21
C SER A 115 -4.56 19.64 6.96
N GLY A 116 -4.91 18.90 5.91
CA GLY A 116 -5.36 19.50 4.66
C GLY A 116 -5.34 18.47 3.54
N THR A 117 -5.53 18.97 2.30
CA THR A 117 -5.34 18.11 1.14
C THR A 117 -3.85 17.81 0.95
N GLY A 118 -3.54 16.73 0.24
CA GLY A 118 -2.15 16.43 -0.11
C GLY A 118 -1.48 17.58 -0.85
N ASN A 119 -2.19 18.17 -1.80
CA ASN A 119 -1.68 19.29 -2.59
C ASN A 119 -1.41 20.53 -1.73
N ASP A 120 -2.32 20.85 -0.80
CA ASP A 120 -2.14 21.99 0.10
C ASP A 120 -0.89 21.84 0.96
N LEU A 121 -0.66 20.66 1.49
CA LEU A 121 0.49 20.41 2.36
C LEU A 121 1.80 20.30 1.58
N LEU A 122 1.76 19.87 0.32
CA LEU A 122 2.94 19.92 -0.55
C LEU A 122 3.37 21.35 -0.85
N ALA A 123 2.43 22.27 -0.98
CA ALA A 123 2.71 23.66 -1.26
C ALA A 123 3.20 24.44 -0.03
N SER A 124 2.91 23.95 1.18
CA SER A 124 3.38 24.54 2.43
C SER A 124 4.61 23.81 2.91
N ASP A 125 5.73 24.43 2.98
CA ASP A 125 6.95 23.81 3.49
C ASP A 125 6.89 23.50 5.00
#